data_f279916bbcfcad01b8ec3b4dd2a992f6
#
_entry.id   f279916bbcfcad01b8ec3b4dd2a992f6
#
_cell.length_a   1.000
_cell.length_b   1.000
_cell.length_c   1.000
_cell.angle_alpha   90.00
_cell.angle_beta   90.00
_cell.angle_gamma   90.00
#
_symmetry.space_group_name_H-M   'P 1'
#
loop_
_entity.id
_entity.type
_entity.pdbx_description
1 polymer ?
#
loop_
_entity_poly.entity_id
_entity_poly.type
_entity_poly.pdbx_seq_one_letter_code
_entity_poly.pdbx_strand_id
1 'polypeptide(L)'
;MERTSCTGLSCVFLREVIHLKENFDVTGMTCSACSARVEKCVAKLPGTDKVTVNLLTNSMQVEYDETALSERQIIDAVVKAGYGASPKEVHGAGNAAGTTASAGAVRASDSANHIMEEQLAEMKFRLLVSFGFLIPLMYVSMGHMVGLPLPYFLSGVENAVSFALTQLLLCIPVIFVNRKYYIKGFQTLAHLAPNMDSLIAIGSSASLVYGIFAIYRMSYGLGQGNMELVHRYYHDLYFESAAMIL
;
A
#
# COMPACT_ATOMS: atom_id res chain seq x y z
N MET A 1 48.83 -35.07 -53.44
CA MET A 1 49.87 -34.84 -52.45
C MET A 1 49.64 -33.44 -51.93
N GLU A 2 49.14 -33.26 -50.86
CA GLU A 2 49.62 -33.19 -49.51
C GLU A 2 48.51 -33.15 -48.51
N ARG A 3 48.58 -33.93 -47.47
CA ARG A 3 47.75 -33.98 -46.31
C ARG A 3 48.09 -32.79 -45.45
N THR A 4 47.11 -31.99 -45.03
CA THR A 4 47.26 -31.19 -43.86
C THR A 4 46.26 -31.61 -42.80
N SER A 5 46.80 -32.14 -41.78
CA SER A 5 46.26 -32.59 -40.52
C SER A 5 45.58 -31.43 -39.78
N CYS A 6 44.30 -31.54 -39.50
CA CYS A 6 43.66 -30.72 -38.50
C CYS A 6 43.84 -31.35 -37.12
N THR A 7 44.89 -30.94 -36.42
CA THR A 7 45.08 -31.15 -34.99
C THR A 7 44.13 -30.26 -34.17
N GLY A 8 43.46 -30.90 -33.26
CA GLY A 8 42.56 -30.40 -32.23
C GLY A 8 42.70 -28.93 -31.77
N LEU A 9 41.67 -28.21 -31.99
CA LEU A 9 41.35 -27.06 -31.16
C LEU A 9 39.91 -27.26 -30.66
N SER A 10 39.80 -27.44 -29.35
CA SER A 10 38.56 -27.44 -28.61
C SER A 10 37.71 -26.29 -29.12
N CYS A 11 36.57 -26.60 -29.76
CA CYS A 11 35.47 -25.69 -29.85
C CYS A 11 34.98 -25.43 -28.42
N VAL A 12 35.58 -24.47 -27.76
CA VAL A 12 34.93 -23.79 -26.63
C VAL A 12 33.78 -23.05 -27.26
N PHE A 13 32.61 -23.68 -27.22
CA PHE A 13 31.35 -23.03 -27.46
C PHE A 13 31.27 -21.92 -26.39
N LEU A 14 31.70 -20.71 -26.74
CA LEU A 14 31.34 -19.50 -26.02
C LEU A 14 29.82 -19.41 -26.15
N ARG A 15 29.13 -19.98 -25.16
CA ARG A 15 27.69 -19.77 -24.95
C ARG A 15 27.60 -18.29 -24.63
N GLU A 16 27.28 -17.47 -25.62
CA GLU A 16 26.92 -16.07 -25.42
C GLU A 16 25.73 -16.09 -24.45
N VAL A 17 25.98 -15.73 -23.22
CA VAL A 17 24.93 -15.54 -22.23
C VAL A 17 24.19 -14.31 -22.70
N ILE A 18 22.97 -14.50 -23.18
CA ILE A 18 22.11 -13.40 -23.61
C ILE A 18 21.54 -12.75 -22.34
N HIS A 19 22.21 -11.69 -21.89
CA HIS A 19 21.67 -10.86 -20.81
C HIS A 19 20.51 -10.03 -21.36
N LEU A 20 19.32 -10.39 -20.95
CA LEU A 20 18.11 -9.66 -21.31
C LEU A 20 17.86 -8.57 -20.25
N LYS A 21 17.50 -7.39 -20.73
CA LYS A 21 17.13 -6.26 -19.88
C LYS A 21 15.67 -5.94 -20.08
N GLU A 22 14.86 -6.24 -19.08
CA GLU A 22 13.43 -6.05 -19.13
C GLU A 22 12.91 -5.09 -18.05
N ASN A 23 11.82 -4.39 -18.39
CA ASN A 23 11.13 -3.50 -17.49
C ASN A 23 9.79 -4.12 -17.10
N PHE A 24 9.49 -4.09 -15.81
CA PHE A 24 8.24 -4.55 -15.24
C PHE A 24 7.53 -3.40 -14.52
N ASP A 25 6.23 -3.29 -14.69
CA ASP A 25 5.41 -2.43 -13.85
C ASP A 25 5.05 -3.19 -12.58
N VAL A 26 5.43 -2.63 -11.41
CA VAL A 26 5.20 -3.25 -10.11
C VAL A 26 4.14 -2.49 -9.34
N THR A 27 3.04 -3.15 -9.01
CA THR A 27 1.94 -2.54 -8.27
C THR A 27 1.97 -2.92 -6.80
N GLY A 28 1.51 -2.00 -5.93
CA GLY A 28 1.44 -2.25 -4.47
C GLY A 28 2.62 -1.69 -3.68
N MET A 29 3.64 -1.11 -4.31
CA MET A 29 4.72 -0.43 -3.61
C MET A 29 4.23 0.93 -3.10
N THR A 30 4.29 1.15 -1.78
CA THR A 30 3.85 2.39 -1.13
C THR A 30 4.98 3.10 -0.37
N CYS A 31 6.10 2.41 -0.13
CA CYS A 31 7.22 2.93 0.65
C CYS A 31 8.56 2.35 0.20
N SER A 32 9.65 2.97 0.63
CA SER A 32 11.02 2.53 0.31
C SER A 32 11.33 1.11 0.81
N ALA A 33 10.73 0.68 1.91
CA ALA A 33 10.85 -0.69 2.39
C ALA A 33 10.22 -1.70 1.43
N CYS A 34 9.12 -1.31 0.75
CA CYS A 34 8.46 -2.14 -0.27
C CYS A 34 9.38 -2.32 -1.49
N SER A 35 9.96 -1.24 -2.01
CA SER A 35 10.88 -1.30 -3.16
C SER A 35 12.13 -2.13 -2.85
N ALA A 36 12.76 -1.93 -1.68
CA ALA A 36 13.89 -2.73 -1.24
C ALA A 36 13.56 -4.23 -1.07
N ARG A 37 12.33 -4.55 -0.68
CA ARG A 37 11.87 -5.94 -0.56
C ARG A 37 11.70 -6.60 -1.94
N VAL A 38 11.07 -5.92 -2.89
CA VAL A 38 10.93 -6.39 -4.28
C VAL A 38 12.30 -6.63 -4.89
N GLU A 39 13.21 -5.66 -4.77
CA GLU A 39 14.59 -5.77 -5.23
C GLU A 39 15.30 -7.00 -4.64
N LYS A 40 15.21 -7.18 -3.31
CA LYS A 40 15.83 -8.31 -2.63
C LYS A 40 15.22 -9.67 -3.00
N CYS A 41 13.92 -9.73 -3.30
CA CYS A 41 13.27 -10.98 -3.70
C CYS A 41 13.71 -11.41 -5.09
N VAL A 42 13.80 -10.47 -6.03
CA VAL A 42 14.20 -10.76 -7.42
C VAL A 42 15.71 -11.00 -7.50
N ALA A 43 16.54 -10.25 -6.76
CA ALA A 43 17.99 -10.44 -6.69
C ALA A 43 18.43 -11.81 -6.12
N LYS A 44 17.53 -12.53 -5.44
CA LYS A 44 17.80 -13.90 -4.94
C LYS A 44 17.55 -14.98 -5.96
N LEU A 45 16.94 -14.66 -7.09
CA LEU A 45 16.69 -15.65 -8.14
C LEU A 45 17.99 -16.02 -8.85
N PRO A 46 18.21 -17.31 -9.14
CA PRO A 46 19.39 -17.75 -9.89
C PRO A 46 19.29 -17.21 -11.32
N GLY A 47 20.37 -16.61 -11.81
CA GLY A 47 20.40 -16.02 -13.15
C GLY A 47 20.05 -14.53 -13.19
N THR A 48 19.84 -13.88 -12.05
CA THR A 48 19.66 -12.42 -11.97
C THR A 48 21.01 -11.74 -11.76
N ASP A 49 21.37 -10.80 -12.65
CA ASP A 49 22.60 -10.03 -12.55
C ASP A 49 22.40 -8.71 -11.83
N LYS A 50 21.36 -7.97 -12.22
CA LYS A 50 21.08 -6.66 -11.65
C LYS A 50 19.58 -6.40 -11.59
N VAL A 51 19.14 -5.86 -10.46
CA VAL A 51 17.77 -5.40 -10.25
C VAL A 51 17.81 -3.94 -9.82
N THR A 52 16.97 -3.13 -10.42
CA THR A 52 16.79 -1.73 -10.01
C THR A 52 15.29 -1.44 -9.91
N VAL A 53 14.84 -1.08 -8.74
CA VAL A 53 13.42 -0.77 -8.48
C VAL A 53 13.25 0.74 -8.29
N ASN A 54 12.33 1.32 -9.06
CA ASN A 54 11.97 2.73 -8.93
C ASN A 54 10.57 2.86 -8.33
N LEU A 55 10.52 3.38 -7.11
CA LEU A 55 9.27 3.57 -6.37
C LEU A 55 8.38 4.67 -7.00
N LEU A 56 8.98 5.73 -7.55
CA LEU A 56 8.23 6.86 -8.09
C LEU A 56 7.48 6.50 -9.37
N THR A 57 8.09 5.66 -10.21
CA THR A 57 7.49 5.19 -11.47
C THR A 57 6.78 3.85 -11.32
N ASN A 58 6.79 3.25 -10.12
CA ASN A 58 6.29 1.92 -9.86
C ASN A 58 6.82 0.88 -10.86
N SER A 59 8.09 1.01 -11.23
CA SER A 59 8.73 0.15 -12.22
C SER A 59 9.95 -0.55 -11.65
N MET A 60 10.23 -1.73 -12.17
CA MET A 60 11.40 -2.54 -11.88
C MET A 60 12.10 -2.88 -13.17
N GLN A 61 13.40 -2.71 -13.20
CA GLN A 61 14.28 -3.13 -14.30
C GLN A 61 15.13 -4.29 -13.83
N VAL A 62 15.08 -5.38 -14.57
CA VAL A 62 15.83 -6.60 -14.28
C VAL A 62 16.74 -6.93 -15.46
N GLU A 63 18.01 -7.19 -15.16
CA GLU A 63 18.98 -7.76 -16.08
C GLU A 63 19.21 -9.21 -15.66
N TYR A 64 18.90 -10.16 -16.52
CA TYR A 64 18.95 -11.59 -16.22
C TYR A 64 19.33 -12.44 -17.41
N ASP A 65 19.79 -13.67 -17.14
CA ASP A 65 20.11 -14.69 -18.15
C ASP A 65 18.83 -15.44 -18.52
N GLU A 66 18.35 -15.25 -19.77
CA GLU A 66 17.15 -15.89 -20.29
C GLU A 66 17.22 -17.44 -20.27
N THR A 67 18.45 -17.99 -20.27
CA THR A 67 18.65 -19.44 -20.21
C THR A 67 18.48 -20.03 -18.82
N ALA A 68 18.61 -19.20 -17.76
CA ALA A 68 18.55 -19.61 -16.37
C ALA A 68 17.24 -19.17 -15.68
N LEU A 69 16.68 -18.04 -16.09
CA LEU A 69 15.52 -17.42 -15.44
C LEU A 69 14.50 -16.98 -16.49
N SER A 70 13.24 -17.29 -16.27
CA SER A 70 12.14 -16.87 -17.16
C SER A 70 11.40 -15.68 -16.56
N GLU A 71 10.80 -14.85 -17.42
CA GLU A 71 9.92 -13.73 -17.06
C GLU A 71 8.83 -14.12 -16.03
N ARG A 72 8.20 -15.30 -16.24
CA ARG A 72 7.16 -15.82 -15.33
C ARG A 72 7.67 -16.05 -13.92
N GLN A 73 8.92 -16.54 -13.77
CA GLN A 73 9.51 -16.77 -12.46
C GLN A 73 9.80 -15.46 -11.73
N ILE A 74 10.16 -14.41 -12.46
CA ILE A 74 10.32 -13.05 -11.90
C ILE A 74 8.98 -12.55 -11.39
N ILE A 75 7.92 -12.64 -12.20
CA ILE A 75 6.55 -12.25 -11.83
C ILE A 75 6.09 -13.03 -10.60
N ASP A 76 6.24 -14.35 -10.60
CA ASP A 76 5.84 -15.22 -9.49
C ASP A 76 6.58 -14.88 -8.19
N ALA A 77 7.87 -14.52 -8.26
CA ALA A 77 8.63 -14.13 -7.08
C ALA A 77 8.12 -12.80 -6.48
N VAL A 78 7.76 -11.83 -7.33
CA VAL A 78 7.17 -10.56 -6.91
C VAL A 78 5.77 -10.78 -6.32
N VAL A 79 4.95 -11.62 -6.94
CA VAL A 79 3.61 -11.99 -6.45
C VAL A 79 3.69 -12.71 -5.10
N LYS A 80 4.62 -13.66 -4.93
CA LYS A 80 4.88 -14.32 -3.63
C LYS A 80 5.33 -13.35 -2.55
N ALA A 81 6.01 -12.26 -2.92
CA ALA A 81 6.38 -11.20 -1.99
C ALA A 81 5.21 -10.28 -1.59
N GLY A 82 4.01 -10.47 -2.19
CA GLY A 82 2.80 -9.70 -1.89
C GLY A 82 2.59 -8.46 -2.76
N TYR A 83 3.27 -8.38 -3.91
CA TYR A 83 3.18 -7.28 -4.87
C TYR A 83 2.66 -7.80 -6.22
N GLY A 84 2.07 -6.92 -7.04
CA GLY A 84 1.74 -7.27 -8.42
C GLY A 84 2.92 -6.94 -9.34
N ALA A 85 3.18 -7.77 -10.34
CA ALA A 85 4.13 -7.48 -11.41
C ALA A 85 3.49 -7.79 -12.76
N SER A 86 3.70 -6.92 -13.73
CA SER A 86 3.35 -7.14 -15.13
C SER A 86 4.48 -6.67 -16.02
N PRO A 87 4.78 -7.39 -17.12
CA PRO A 87 5.78 -6.94 -18.07
C PRO A 87 5.35 -5.61 -18.67
N LYS A 88 6.29 -4.69 -18.76
CA LYS A 88 6.06 -3.45 -19.48
C LYS A 88 6.35 -3.73 -20.95
N GLU A 89 5.31 -3.88 -21.77
CA GLU A 89 5.46 -4.06 -23.21
C GLU A 89 6.27 -2.89 -23.78
N VAL A 90 7.53 -3.15 -24.09
CA VAL A 90 8.32 -2.25 -24.93
C VAL A 90 7.80 -2.44 -26.34
N HIS A 91 6.86 -1.62 -26.76
CA HIS A 91 6.49 -1.53 -28.18
C HIS A 91 7.71 -1.09 -28.98
N GLY A 92 8.37 -2.06 -29.62
CA GLY A 92 9.14 -1.79 -30.79
C GLY A 92 10.63 -2.01 -30.75
N ALA A 93 11.07 -3.17 -31.21
CA ALA A 93 12.25 -3.29 -32.07
C ALA A 93 11.92 -4.32 -33.15
N GLY A 94 11.12 -3.94 -34.10
CA GLY A 94 10.95 -4.58 -35.40
C GLY A 94 11.27 -3.54 -36.47
N ASN A 95 12.36 -3.74 -37.20
CA ASN A 95 12.84 -2.97 -38.34
C ASN A 95 11.72 -2.46 -39.26
N ALA A 96 11.56 -1.14 -39.36
CA ALA A 96 11.21 -0.47 -40.63
C ALA A 96 11.65 1.00 -40.52
N ALA A 97 12.52 1.38 -41.44
CA ALA A 97 12.95 2.74 -41.69
C ALA A 97 11.79 3.69 -41.98
N GLY A 98 11.80 4.91 -41.42
CA GLY A 98 11.03 6.01 -41.97
C GLY A 98 10.14 6.73 -40.94
N THR A 99 10.67 7.85 -40.44
CA THR A 99 9.92 9.11 -40.18
C THR A 99 8.62 9.03 -39.38
N THR A 100 8.71 9.27 -38.08
CA THR A 100 7.80 10.06 -37.21
C THR A 100 8.01 9.72 -35.72
N ALA A 101 9.19 10.01 -35.18
CA ALA A 101 9.56 9.74 -33.78
C ALA A 101 9.02 10.77 -32.75
N SER A 102 8.17 11.71 -33.17
CA SER A 102 7.71 12.80 -32.30
C SER A 102 6.28 12.63 -31.72
N ALA A 103 5.45 11.78 -32.32
CA ALA A 103 4.04 11.65 -31.89
C ALA A 103 3.80 10.54 -30.85
N GLY A 104 4.72 9.58 -30.70
CA GLY A 104 4.58 8.46 -29.74
C GLY A 104 5.02 8.82 -28.33
N ALA A 105 6.05 9.64 -28.20
CA ALA A 105 6.55 10.10 -26.89
C ALA A 105 5.57 11.04 -26.18
N VAL A 106 4.87 11.89 -26.93
CA VAL A 106 3.85 12.81 -26.39
C VAL A 106 2.62 12.07 -25.89
N ARG A 107 2.19 11.01 -26.58
CA ARG A 107 1.03 10.20 -26.13
C ARG A 107 1.34 9.36 -24.90
N ALA A 108 2.55 8.85 -24.76
CA ALA A 108 2.95 8.09 -23.55
C ALA A 108 3.10 9.00 -22.32
N SER A 109 3.58 10.23 -22.51
CA SER A 109 3.66 11.23 -21.43
C SER A 109 2.28 11.73 -21.03
N ASP A 110 1.36 11.93 -21.98
CA ASP A 110 0.00 12.38 -21.70
C ASP A 110 -0.80 11.29 -20.95
N SER A 111 -0.64 10.03 -21.33
CA SER A 111 -1.28 8.91 -20.62
C SER A 111 -0.73 8.75 -19.20
N ALA A 112 0.58 8.89 -18.99
CA ALA A 112 1.20 8.83 -17.67
C ALA A 112 0.79 10.03 -16.81
N ASN A 113 0.71 11.21 -17.37
CA ASN A 113 0.24 12.42 -16.69
C ASN A 113 -1.23 12.32 -16.31
N HIS A 114 -2.09 11.80 -17.20
CA HIS A 114 -3.52 11.61 -16.92
C HIS A 114 -3.75 10.60 -15.77
N ILE A 115 -3.03 9.47 -15.76
CA ILE A 115 -3.09 8.49 -14.68
C ILE A 115 -2.60 9.11 -13.36
N MET A 116 -1.55 9.91 -13.40
CA MET A 116 -1.02 10.59 -12.23
C MET A 116 -1.98 11.66 -11.70
N GLU A 117 -2.62 12.43 -12.57
CA GLU A 117 -3.64 13.41 -12.19
C GLU A 117 -4.87 12.76 -11.57
N GLU A 118 -5.32 11.64 -12.12
CA GLU A 118 -6.45 10.87 -11.57
C GLU A 118 -6.13 10.30 -10.19
N GLN A 119 -4.92 9.76 -9.98
CA GLN A 119 -4.45 9.30 -8.67
C GLN A 119 -4.33 10.45 -7.66
N LEU A 120 -3.86 11.62 -8.11
CA LEU A 120 -3.78 12.83 -7.27
C LEU A 120 -5.18 13.33 -6.88
N ALA A 121 -6.14 13.29 -7.81
CA ALA A 121 -7.52 13.69 -7.52
C ALA A 121 -8.18 12.74 -6.50
N GLU A 122 -7.99 11.42 -6.63
CA GLU A 122 -8.46 10.46 -5.62
C GLU A 122 -7.83 10.69 -4.25
N MET A 123 -6.52 10.97 -4.18
CA MET A 123 -5.84 11.25 -2.92
C MET A 123 -6.36 12.54 -2.28
N LYS A 124 -6.52 13.62 -3.06
CA LYS A 124 -7.10 14.89 -2.58
C LYS A 124 -8.50 14.71 -2.03
N PHE A 125 -9.36 13.97 -2.74
CA PHE A 125 -10.72 13.70 -2.29
C PHE A 125 -10.75 12.94 -0.97
N ARG A 126 -9.93 11.89 -0.82
CA ARG A 126 -9.81 11.13 0.42
C ARG A 126 -9.34 12.00 1.58
N LEU A 127 -8.31 12.79 1.35
CA LEU A 127 -7.75 13.69 2.34
C LEU A 127 -8.82 14.71 2.80
N LEU A 128 -9.53 15.30 1.86
CA LEU A 128 -10.58 16.30 2.15
C LEU A 128 -11.73 15.68 2.95
N VAL A 129 -12.19 14.49 2.58
CA VAL A 129 -13.24 13.77 3.34
C VAL A 129 -12.73 13.38 4.72
N SER A 130 -11.51 12.82 4.82
CA SER A 130 -10.93 12.44 6.12
C SER A 130 -10.81 13.64 7.06
N PHE A 131 -10.31 14.78 6.60
CA PHE A 131 -10.26 16.01 7.40
C PHE A 131 -11.63 16.55 7.74
N GLY A 132 -12.59 16.48 6.80
CA GLY A 132 -13.97 16.91 7.00
C GLY A 132 -14.70 16.18 8.14
N PHE A 133 -14.36 14.90 8.36
CA PHE A 133 -14.90 14.10 9.48
C PHE A 133 -14.00 14.10 10.70
N LEU A 134 -12.69 14.28 10.56
CA LEU A 134 -11.74 14.34 11.67
C LEU A 134 -11.97 15.60 12.54
N ILE A 135 -12.20 16.75 11.91
CA ILE A 135 -12.44 18.01 12.65
C ILE A 135 -13.63 17.91 13.61
N PRO A 136 -14.85 17.50 13.16
CA PRO A 136 -15.96 17.33 14.10
C PRO A 136 -15.73 16.20 15.10
N LEU A 137 -14.99 15.13 14.73
CA LEU A 137 -14.62 14.08 15.66
C LEU A 137 -13.72 14.62 16.79
N MET A 138 -12.70 15.42 16.45
CA MET A 138 -11.83 16.08 17.41
C MET A 138 -12.61 17.10 18.27
N TYR A 139 -13.55 17.83 17.67
CA TYR A 139 -14.42 18.76 18.42
C TYR A 139 -15.25 18.01 19.45
N VAL A 140 -15.85 16.89 19.10
CA VAL A 140 -16.67 16.08 20.02
C VAL A 140 -15.77 15.45 21.10
N SER A 141 -14.63 14.86 20.74
CA SER A 141 -13.75 14.17 21.68
C SER A 141 -13.09 15.11 22.69
N MET A 142 -12.51 16.21 22.22
CA MET A 142 -11.80 17.15 23.11
C MET A 142 -12.71 18.27 23.66
N GLY A 143 -13.89 18.47 23.08
CA GLY A 143 -14.77 19.59 23.41
C GLY A 143 -15.17 19.61 24.87
N HIS A 144 -15.37 18.46 25.50
CA HIS A 144 -15.71 18.37 26.91
C HIS A 144 -14.53 18.73 27.84
N MET A 145 -13.27 18.48 27.43
CA MET A 145 -12.06 18.84 28.20
C MET A 145 -11.79 20.36 28.15
N VAL A 146 -12.04 20.97 26.99
CA VAL A 146 -11.75 22.39 26.74
C VAL A 146 -12.92 23.29 27.17
N GLY A 147 -14.05 22.71 27.59
CA GLY A 147 -15.24 23.47 28.01
C GLY A 147 -16.00 24.11 26.86
N LEU A 148 -15.88 23.58 25.64
CA LEU A 148 -16.65 24.02 24.50
C LEU A 148 -18.14 23.65 24.66
N PRO A 149 -19.07 24.47 24.14
CA PRO A 149 -20.51 24.20 24.25
C PRO A 149 -20.87 22.96 23.40
N LEU A 150 -20.96 21.81 24.06
CA LEU A 150 -21.48 20.58 23.46
C LEU A 150 -22.98 20.54 23.59
N PRO A 151 -23.73 19.98 22.61
CA PRO A 151 -25.15 19.74 22.74
C PRO A 151 -25.44 18.90 23.98
N TYR A 152 -26.54 19.20 24.67
CA TYR A 152 -26.93 18.56 25.94
C TYR A 152 -26.99 17.03 25.86
N PHE A 153 -27.37 16.46 24.70
CA PHE A 153 -27.47 15.02 24.50
C PHE A 153 -26.09 14.32 24.36
N LEU A 154 -25.00 15.10 24.22
CA LEU A 154 -23.62 14.62 24.15
C LEU A 154 -22.81 14.93 25.42
N SER A 155 -23.39 15.69 26.33
CA SER A 155 -22.75 16.10 27.58
C SER A 155 -23.23 15.26 28.77
N GLY A 156 -22.30 14.96 29.70
CA GLY A 156 -22.61 14.22 30.92
C GLY A 156 -22.39 12.70 30.80
N VAL A 157 -22.04 12.10 31.94
CA VAL A 157 -21.77 10.64 32.06
C VAL A 157 -23.00 9.78 31.76
N GLU A 158 -24.19 10.35 31.99
CA GLU A 158 -25.47 9.68 31.67
C GLU A 158 -25.65 9.45 30.15
N ASN A 159 -25.08 10.34 29.35
CA ASN A 159 -25.13 10.26 27.88
C ASN A 159 -23.83 9.64 27.26
N ALA A 160 -22.99 9.00 28.08
CA ALA A 160 -21.71 8.47 27.66
C ALA A 160 -21.81 7.50 26.46
N VAL A 161 -22.87 6.68 26.39
CA VAL A 161 -23.09 5.76 25.27
C VAL A 161 -23.45 6.53 24.00
N SER A 162 -24.30 7.56 24.08
CA SER A 162 -24.64 8.42 22.93
C SER A 162 -23.42 9.17 22.40
N PHE A 163 -22.56 9.65 23.30
CA PHE A 163 -21.30 10.30 22.98
C PHE A 163 -20.36 9.36 22.22
N ALA A 164 -20.16 8.14 22.74
CA ALA A 164 -19.29 7.15 22.11
C ALA A 164 -19.84 6.64 20.77
N LEU A 165 -21.15 6.46 20.64
CA LEU A 165 -21.81 6.11 19.38
C LEU A 165 -21.66 7.21 18.32
N THR A 166 -21.75 8.48 18.72
CA THR A 166 -21.52 9.61 17.81
C THR A 166 -20.09 9.63 17.28
N GLN A 167 -19.10 9.38 18.13
CA GLN A 167 -17.70 9.25 17.71
C GLN A 167 -17.49 8.08 16.75
N LEU A 168 -18.08 6.92 17.06
CA LEU A 168 -18.06 5.76 16.18
C LEU A 168 -18.67 6.07 14.81
N LEU A 169 -19.84 6.73 14.78
CA LEU A 169 -20.51 7.12 13.55
C LEU A 169 -19.67 8.07 12.69
N LEU A 170 -18.97 9.01 13.31
CA LEU A 170 -18.04 9.92 12.61
C LEU A 170 -16.77 9.21 12.12
N CYS A 171 -16.34 8.16 12.81
CA CYS A 171 -15.16 7.37 12.42
C CYS A 171 -15.44 6.45 11.22
N ILE A 172 -16.66 5.93 11.06
CA ILE A 172 -17.02 5.00 9.98
C ILE A 172 -16.71 5.55 8.56
N PRO A 173 -17.08 6.78 8.18
CA PRO A 173 -16.76 7.33 6.87
C PRO A 173 -15.24 7.42 6.61
N VAL A 174 -14.46 7.78 7.64
CA VAL A 174 -12.99 7.83 7.54
C VAL A 174 -12.43 6.45 7.24
N ILE A 175 -12.89 5.41 7.95
CA ILE A 175 -12.51 4.01 7.73
C ILE A 175 -12.89 3.56 6.31
N PHE A 176 -14.09 3.88 5.86
CA PHE A 176 -14.59 3.45 4.55
C PHE A 176 -13.79 4.05 3.40
N VAL A 177 -13.47 5.34 3.48
CA VAL A 177 -12.65 6.04 2.47
C VAL A 177 -11.23 5.50 2.44
N ASN A 178 -10.68 5.16 3.62
CA ASN A 178 -9.33 4.66 3.80
C ASN A 178 -9.23 3.11 3.80
N ARG A 179 -10.27 2.39 3.37
CA ARG A 179 -10.31 0.92 3.34
C ARG A 179 -9.14 0.26 2.60
N LYS A 180 -8.51 0.97 1.65
CA LYS A 180 -7.36 0.46 0.90
C LYS A 180 -6.18 0.13 1.83
N TYR A 181 -5.96 0.90 2.91
CA TYR A 181 -4.91 0.63 3.91
C TYR A 181 -5.18 -0.66 4.68
N TYR A 182 -6.44 -0.92 5.04
CA TYR A 182 -6.82 -2.17 5.71
C TYR A 182 -6.59 -3.38 4.80
N ILE A 183 -7.07 -3.32 3.56
CA ILE A 183 -6.94 -4.44 2.62
C ILE A 183 -5.46 -4.75 2.36
N LYS A 184 -4.67 -3.73 2.00
CA LYS A 184 -3.23 -3.90 1.74
C LYS A 184 -2.47 -4.29 3.00
N GLY A 185 -2.76 -3.64 4.14
CA GLY A 185 -2.11 -3.91 5.42
C GLY A 185 -2.30 -5.34 5.88
N PHE A 186 -3.51 -5.87 5.83
CA PHE A 186 -3.79 -7.27 6.20
C PHE A 186 -3.26 -8.27 5.17
N GLN A 187 -3.27 -7.95 3.87
CA GLN A 187 -2.66 -8.80 2.85
C GLN A 187 -1.15 -8.95 3.07
N THR A 188 -0.44 -7.85 3.27
CA THR A 188 1.00 -7.89 3.50
C THR A 188 1.35 -8.57 4.83
N LEU A 189 0.51 -8.44 5.84
CA LEU A 189 0.66 -9.14 7.10
C LEU A 189 0.48 -10.67 6.93
N ALA A 190 -0.53 -11.10 6.15
CA ALA A 190 -0.77 -12.51 5.85
C ALA A 190 0.41 -13.15 5.08
N HIS A 191 1.09 -12.36 4.24
CA HIS A 191 2.31 -12.80 3.55
C HIS A 191 3.60 -12.66 4.38
N LEU A 192 3.48 -12.46 5.72
CA LEU A 192 4.61 -12.25 6.64
C LEU A 192 5.56 -11.13 6.18
N ALA A 193 4.99 -10.12 5.55
CA ALA A 193 5.66 -8.96 4.97
C ALA A 193 5.17 -7.65 5.62
N PRO A 194 5.29 -7.49 6.97
CA PRO A 194 4.78 -6.31 7.62
C PRO A 194 5.42 -5.05 7.02
N ASN A 195 4.58 -4.11 6.66
CA ASN A 195 4.96 -2.80 6.15
C ASN A 195 4.25 -1.70 6.95
N MET A 196 4.43 -0.45 6.54
CA MET A 196 3.79 0.69 7.19
C MET A 196 2.25 0.59 7.16
N ASP A 197 1.66 0.10 6.05
CA ASP A 197 0.22 -0.10 5.93
C ASP A 197 -0.30 -1.16 6.93
N SER A 198 0.51 -2.21 7.22
CA SER A 198 0.17 -3.22 8.23
C SER A 198 0.12 -2.63 9.64
N LEU A 199 1.04 -1.73 9.97
CA LEU A 199 1.05 -1.04 11.27
C LEU A 199 -0.19 -0.16 11.43
N ILE A 200 -0.52 0.61 10.39
CA ILE A 200 -1.74 1.44 10.34
C ILE A 200 -2.99 0.57 10.51
N ALA A 201 -3.09 -0.54 9.78
CA ALA A 201 -4.24 -1.44 9.83
C ALA A 201 -4.42 -2.07 11.22
N ILE A 202 -3.33 -2.54 11.85
CA ILE A 202 -3.38 -3.13 13.19
C ILE A 202 -3.74 -2.08 14.24
N GLY A 203 -3.05 -0.93 14.24
CA GLY A 203 -3.25 0.11 15.24
C GLY A 203 -4.67 0.68 15.21
N SER A 204 -5.17 1.03 14.03
CA SER A 204 -6.53 1.55 13.87
C SER A 204 -7.60 0.49 14.16
N SER A 205 -7.38 -0.78 13.79
CA SER A 205 -8.29 -1.89 14.13
C SER A 205 -8.35 -2.15 15.63
N ALA A 206 -7.20 -2.13 16.32
CA ALA A 206 -7.14 -2.30 17.76
C ALA A 206 -7.90 -1.19 18.50
N SER A 207 -7.70 0.07 18.10
CA SER A 207 -8.42 1.22 18.67
C SER A 207 -9.94 1.11 18.44
N LEU A 208 -10.36 0.67 17.26
CA LEU A 208 -11.77 0.47 16.92
C LEU A 208 -12.41 -0.65 17.77
N VAL A 209 -11.75 -1.81 17.85
CA VAL A 209 -12.23 -2.95 18.66
C VAL A 209 -12.34 -2.57 20.12
N TYR A 210 -11.31 -1.87 20.65
CA TYR A 210 -11.35 -1.37 22.02
C TYR A 210 -12.51 -0.39 22.24
N GLY A 211 -12.73 0.54 21.30
CA GLY A 211 -13.84 1.50 21.39
C GLY A 211 -15.22 0.82 21.40
N ILE A 212 -15.42 -0.21 20.56
CA ILE A 212 -16.66 -1.02 20.58
C ILE A 212 -16.82 -1.76 21.92
N PHE A 213 -15.72 -2.34 22.43
CA PHE A 213 -15.73 -2.98 23.75
C PHE A 213 -16.07 -1.97 24.87
N ALA A 214 -15.51 -0.76 24.82
CA ALA A 214 -15.82 0.30 25.79
C ALA A 214 -17.31 0.70 25.75
N ILE A 215 -17.90 0.83 24.56
CA ILE A 215 -19.35 1.09 24.42
C ILE A 215 -20.17 -0.01 25.11
N TYR A 216 -19.84 -1.27 24.86
CA TYR A 216 -20.52 -2.40 25.49
C TYR A 216 -20.41 -2.35 27.02
N ARG A 217 -19.22 -2.08 27.55
CA ARG A 217 -18.97 -1.96 29.00
C ARG A 217 -19.70 -0.77 29.62
N MET A 218 -19.75 0.38 28.95
CA MET A 218 -20.50 1.55 29.41
C MET A 218 -22.00 1.28 29.41
N SER A 219 -22.54 0.65 28.38
CA SER A 219 -23.95 0.25 28.32
C SER A 219 -24.33 -0.69 29.47
N TYR A 220 -23.48 -1.66 29.77
CA TYR A 220 -23.67 -2.58 30.91
C TYR A 220 -23.61 -1.83 32.26
N GLY A 221 -22.64 -0.90 32.42
CA GLY A 221 -22.50 -0.07 33.61
C GLY A 221 -23.71 0.80 33.90
N LEU A 222 -24.27 1.43 32.84
CA LEU A 222 -25.50 2.21 32.96
C LEU A 222 -26.70 1.34 33.37
N GLY A 223 -26.83 0.14 32.82
CA GLY A 223 -27.91 -0.79 33.20
C GLY A 223 -27.84 -1.28 34.64
N GLN A 224 -26.67 -1.29 35.26
CA GLN A 224 -26.47 -1.65 36.67
C GLN A 224 -26.33 -0.48 37.64
N GLY A 225 -26.42 0.76 37.12
CA GLY A 225 -26.23 1.98 37.95
C GLY A 225 -24.80 2.19 38.45
N ASN A 226 -23.83 1.50 37.86
CA ASN A 226 -22.41 1.63 38.22
C ASN A 226 -21.76 2.78 37.44
N MET A 227 -21.91 4.01 37.95
CA MET A 227 -21.38 5.22 37.32
C MET A 227 -19.86 5.31 37.34
N GLU A 228 -19.18 4.66 38.26
CA GLU A 228 -17.70 4.63 38.31
C GLU A 228 -17.14 3.89 37.10
N LEU A 229 -17.73 2.76 36.74
CA LEU A 229 -17.36 1.98 35.57
C LEU A 229 -17.60 2.78 34.27
N VAL A 230 -18.73 3.48 34.18
CA VAL A 230 -19.05 4.33 33.02
C VAL A 230 -18.05 5.47 32.87
N HIS A 231 -17.73 6.16 33.98
CA HIS A 231 -16.79 7.26 34.01
C HIS A 231 -15.37 6.83 33.55
N ARG A 232 -14.94 5.66 33.99
CA ARG A 232 -13.64 5.10 33.58
C ARG A 232 -13.55 4.91 32.06
N TYR A 233 -14.52 4.23 31.44
CA TYR A 233 -14.52 3.97 29.98
C TYR A 233 -14.87 5.22 29.15
N TYR A 234 -15.55 6.21 29.71
CA TYR A 234 -15.86 7.47 29.05
C TYR A 234 -14.59 8.27 28.68
N HIS A 235 -13.56 8.24 29.54
CA HIS A 235 -12.28 8.91 29.28
C HIS A 235 -11.31 8.08 28.45
N ASP A 236 -11.54 6.78 28.34
CA ASP A 236 -10.66 5.84 27.62
C ASP A 236 -11.15 5.52 26.21
N LEU A 237 -11.86 6.43 25.54
CA LEU A 237 -12.30 6.27 24.18
C LEU A 237 -11.19 6.69 23.20
N TYR A 238 -10.84 5.81 22.26
CA TYR A 238 -9.73 6.01 21.31
C TYR A 238 -10.18 6.07 19.84
N PHE A 239 -11.44 6.47 19.56
CA PHE A 239 -11.93 6.59 18.18
C PHE A 239 -11.21 7.68 17.39
N GLU A 240 -10.84 8.78 18.03
CA GLU A 240 -10.04 9.84 17.45
C GLU A 240 -8.65 9.34 17.03
N SER A 241 -8.02 8.51 17.88
CA SER A 241 -6.72 7.92 17.56
C SER A 241 -6.80 7.00 16.36
N ALA A 242 -7.88 6.20 16.24
CA ALA A 242 -8.11 5.38 15.04
C ALA A 242 -8.24 6.22 13.77
N ALA A 243 -8.95 7.35 13.86
CA ALA A 243 -9.13 8.26 12.72
C ALA A 243 -7.86 9.07 12.38
N MET A 244 -7.03 9.41 13.38
CA MET A 244 -5.76 10.12 13.17
C MET A 244 -4.68 9.23 12.56
N ILE A 245 -4.69 7.93 12.83
CA ILE A 245 -3.74 6.97 12.27
C ILE A 245 -4.04 6.69 10.78
N LEU A 246 -5.30 6.81 10.37
CA LEU A 246 -5.77 6.58 8.99
C LEU A 246 -5.59 7.77 8.07
#